data_6d7005ceba023dde86f30d1eaea1a706
#
_entry.id   6d7005ceba023dde86f30d1eaea1a706
#
_cell.length_a   1.000
_cell.length_b   1.000
_cell.length_c   1.000
_cell.angle_alpha   90.00
_cell.angle_beta   90.00
_cell.angle_gamma   90.00
#
_symmetry.space_group_name_H-M   'P 1'
#
loop_
_entity.id
_entity.type
_entity.pdbx_description
1 polymer ?
#
loop_
_entity_poly.entity_id
_entity_poly.type
_entity_poly.pdbx_seq_one_letter_code
_entity_poly.pdbx_strand_id
1 'polypeptide(L)'
;MKKIQFFLIFLIFSSSLQYKGVDLSEYDGVVDWSRLSQNIDFAILRAGSNFGVHDQQFENNYAGAKNYGVPVGVYWYSYAHNEEEAAREAKGCLDKIQGKQYEYPIFYDIEEQEIFDTGLTSQILDTFCSILEKAGYYCGVYCSTYFLDTYFDKDFK
;
A
#
# COMPACT_ATOMS: atom_id res chain seq x y z
N MET A 1 47.12 -44.23 7.83
CA MET A 1 46.89 -42.78 7.88
C MET A 1 45.40 -42.49 7.72
N LYS A 2 44.70 -42.10 8.79
CA LYS A 2 43.28 -41.77 8.78
C LYS A 2 43.12 -40.30 8.35
N LYS A 3 42.44 -40.05 7.23
CA LYS A 3 42.07 -38.69 6.82
C LYS A 3 40.95 -38.19 7.71
N ILE A 4 41.20 -37.12 8.47
CA ILE A 4 40.20 -36.39 9.22
C ILE A 4 39.49 -35.47 8.27
N GLN A 5 38.22 -35.72 8.03
CA GLN A 5 37.35 -34.88 7.18
C GLN A 5 36.71 -33.82 8.07
N PHE A 6 37.15 -32.57 7.91
CA PHE A 6 36.52 -31.42 8.56
C PHE A 6 35.17 -31.13 7.89
N PHE A 7 34.08 -31.40 8.58
CA PHE A 7 32.76 -30.90 8.20
C PHE A 7 32.61 -29.46 8.68
N LEU A 8 32.67 -28.51 7.75
CA LEU A 8 32.38 -27.11 8.03
C LEU A 8 30.83 -26.96 8.07
N ILE A 9 30.25 -26.89 9.27
CA ILE A 9 28.83 -26.59 9.45
C ILE A 9 28.66 -25.08 9.24
N PHE A 10 28.15 -24.68 8.07
CA PHE A 10 27.64 -23.32 7.85
C PHE A 10 26.32 -23.18 8.60
N LEU A 11 26.35 -22.58 9.79
CA LEU A 11 25.16 -22.06 10.45
C LEU A 11 24.71 -20.83 9.65
N ILE A 12 23.73 -21.04 8.76
CA ILE A 12 23.01 -19.93 8.13
C ILE A 12 22.10 -19.36 9.22
N PHE A 13 22.54 -18.27 9.86
CA PHE A 13 21.64 -17.43 10.63
C PHE A 13 20.70 -16.73 9.64
N SER A 14 19.50 -17.29 9.47
CA SER A 14 18.40 -16.55 8.84
C SER A 14 17.97 -15.48 9.84
N SER A 15 18.60 -14.31 9.80
CA SER A 15 18.03 -13.12 10.38
C SER A 15 16.80 -12.79 9.54
N SER A 16 15.60 -12.95 10.08
CA SER A 16 14.41 -12.40 9.49
C SER A 16 14.61 -10.88 9.44
N LEU A 17 14.83 -10.33 8.24
CA LEU A 17 14.84 -8.89 8.02
C LEU A 17 13.44 -8.38 8.37
N GLN A 18 13.34 -7.68 9.48
CA GLN A 18 12.08 -7.08 9.93
C GLN A 18 12.09 -5.62 9.48
N TYR A 19 11.30 -5.31 8.46
CA TYR A 19 11.12 -3.94 7.98
C TYR A 19 10.09 -3.21 8.83
N LYS A 20 10.35 -1.92 9.10
CA LYS A 20 9.44 -1.03 9.80
C LYS A 20 8.85 -0.03 8.82
N GLY A 21 7.56 -0.06 8.64
CA GLY A 21 6.83 0.92 7.85
C GLY A 21 5.91 1.78 8.70
N VAL A 22 5.50 2.89 8.11
CA VAL A 22 4.40 3.72 8.62
C VAL A 22 3.43 4.00 7.49
N ASP A 23 2.17 4.14 7.80
CA ASP A 23 1.19 4.81 6.94
C ASP A 23 0.96 6.24 7.46
N LEU A 24 0.71 7.17 6.53
CA LEU A 24 0.58 8.59 6.84
C LEU A 24 -0.51 9.24 5.99
N SER A 25 -1.23 10.14 6.63
CA SER A 25 -2.29 10.95 6.02
C SER A 25 -2.26 12.39 6.53
N GLU A 26 -3.18 13.23 6.06
CA GLU A 26 -3.35 14.59 6.58
C GLU A 26 -3.71 14.65 8.07
N TYR A 27 -4.26 13.56 8.63
CA TYR A 27 -4.63 13.48 10.04
C TYR A 27 -3.42 13.37 10.98
N ASP A 28 -2.25 12.99 10.44
CA ASP A 28 -0.98 12.97 11.19
C ASP A 28 -0.31 14.34 11.26
N GLY A 29 -0.89 15.32 10.55
CA GLY A 29 -0.37 16.69 10.51
C GLY A 29 0.94 16.81 9.75
N VAL A 30 1.80 17.74 10.17
CA VAL A 30 3.11 17.98 9.54
C VAL A 30 4.16 17.03 10.13
N VAL A 31 4.73 16.20 9.27
CA VAL A 31 5.71 15.19 9.63
C VAL A 31 7.14 15.76 9.66
N ASP A 32 7.86 15.51 10.74
CA ASP A 32 9.30 15.74 10.80
C ASP A 32 10.06 14.57 10.16
N TRP A 33 10.28 14.68 8.85
CA TRP A 33 10.98 13.66 8.06
C TRP A 33 12.44 13.49 8.45
N SER A 34 13.08 14.52 9.01
CA SER A 34 14.47 14.42 9.48
C SER A 34 14.61 13.42 10.63
N ARG A 35 13.58 13.32 11.45
CA ARG A 35 13.51 12.41 12.58
C ARG A 35 12.88 11.06 12.21
N LEU A 36 11.80 11.09 11.45
CA LEU A 36 11.05 9.87 11.11
C LEU A 36 11.90 8.91 10.25
N SER A 37 12.60 9.43 9.24
CA SER A 37 13.42 8.64 8.31
C SER A 37 14.52 7.80 8.99
N GLN A 38 14.94 8.17 10.18
CA GLN A 38 15.94 7.42 10.95
C GLN A 38 15.37 6.17 11.63
N ASN A 39 14.05 5.99 11.63
CA ASN A 39 13.35 4.97 12.41
C ASN A 39 12.45 4.05 11.57
N ILE A 40 12.38 4.30 10.26
CA ILE A 40 11.52 3.54 9.33
C ILE A 40 12.30 3.13 8.09
N ASP A 41 11.84 2.06 7.46
CA ASP A 41 12.39 1.53 6.20
C ASP A 41 11.54 1.95 4.99
N PHE A 42 10.25 2.25 5.19
CA PHE A 42 9.33 2.70 4.13
C PHE A 42 8.13 3.46 4.70
N ALA A 43 7.42 4.16 3.82
CA ALA A 43 6.17 4.83 4.16
C ALA A 43 5.08 4.54 3.10
N ILE A 44 3.83 4.37 3.54
CA ILE A 44 2.65 4.27 2.68
C ILE A 44 1.81 5.53 2.89
N LEU A 45 1.65 6.34 1.86
CA LEU A 45 1.06 7.68 1.97
C LEU A 45 -0.36 7.71 1.43
N ARG A 46 -1.31 8.30 2.17
CA ARG A 46 -2.66 8.50 1.64
C ARG A 46 -2.63 9.51 0.50
N ALA A 47 -3.02 9.07 -0.72
CA ALA A 47 -3.19 9.99 -1.84
C ALA A 47 -4.55 10.72 -1.79
N GLY A 48 -5.54 10.04 -1.25
CA GLY A 48 -6.88 10.58 -1.11
C GLY A 48 -7.91 9.51 -0.74
N SER A 49 -9.17 9.87 -0.95
CA SER A 49 -10.31 9.01 -0.66
C SER A 49 -11.50 9.37 -1.54
N ASN A 50 -12.50 8.48 -1.58
CA ASN A 50 -13.77 8.76 -2.26
C ASN A 50 -13.58 9.24 -3.73
N PHE A 51 -14.48 10.03 -4.26
CA PHE A 51 -14.52 10.46 -5.66
C PHE A 51 -13.60 11.67 -5.95
N GLY A 52 -12.30 11.54 -5.60
CA GLY A 52 -11.30 12.56 -5.89
C GLY A 52 -11.05 13.55 -4.75
N VAL A 53 -11.34 13.17 -3.52
CA VAL A 53 -10.90 13.93 -2.34
C VAL A 53 -9.42 13.64 -2.10
N HIS A 54 -8.56 14.57 -2.49
CA HIS A 54 -7.11 14.41 -2.32
C HIS A 54 -6.69 14.73 -0.88
N ASP A 55 -5.76 13.92 -0.36
CA ASP A 55 -5.13 14.19 0.93
C ASP A 55 -4.27 15.45 0.86
N GLN A 56 -4.46 16.37 1.82
CA GLN A 56 -3.82 17.69 1.81
C GLN A 56 -2.33 17.64 2.14
N GLN A 57 -1.87 16.59 2.83
CA GLN A 57 -0.46 16.40 3.18
C GLN A 57 0.29 15.49 2.20
N PHE A 58 -0.38 14.91 1.21
CA PHE A 58 0.25 13.95 0.29
C PHE A 58 1.51 14.51 -0.38
N GLU A 59 1.45 15.72 -0.94
CA GLU A 59 2.61 16.31 -1.63
C GLU A 59 3.77 16.59 -0.67
N ASN A 60 3.47 17.10 0.51
CA ASN A 60 4.47 17.35 1.55
C ASN A 60 5.10 16.05 2.03
N ASN A 61 4.28 15.03 2.26
CA ASN A 61 4.75 13.73 2.71
C ASN A 61 5.56 13.02 1.62
N TYR A 62 5.11 13.05 0.36
CA TYR A 62 5.86 12.49 -0.76
C TYR A 62 7.23 13.17 -0.92
N ALA A 63 7.25 14.50 -0.97
CA ALA A 63 8.50 15.26 -1.10
C ALA A 63 9.43 15.00 0.10
N GLY A 64 8.88 14.97 1.31
CA GLY A 64 9.64 14.68 2.52
C GLY A 64 10.28 13.29 2.49
N ALA A 65 9.49 12.24 2.20
CA ALA A 65 10.00 10.87 2.09
C ALA A 65 11.13 10.78 1.05
N LYS A 66 10.91 11.32 -0.16
CA LYS A 66 11.92 11.28 -1.23
C LYS A 66 13.18 12.05 -0.89
N ASN A 67 13.08 13.22 -0.25
CA ASN A 67 14.25 14.02 0.17
C ASN A 67 15.14 13.29 1.19
N TYR A 68 14.54 12.42 1.99
CA TYR A 68 15.27 11.62 2.98
C TYR A 68 15.53 10.17 2.54
N GLY A 69 15.26 9.85 1.26
CA GLY A 69 15.54 8.53 0.68
C GLY A 69 14.66 7.40 1.22
N VAL A 70 13.49 7.74 1.79
CA VAL A 70 12.53 6.74 2.28
C VAL A 70 11.71 6.21 1.10
N PRO A 71 11.71 4.89 0.85
CA PRO A 71 10.86 4.25 -0.15
C PRO A 71 9.36 4.48 0.13
N VAL A 72 8.59 4.73 -0.93
CA VAL A 72 7.18 5.14 -0.81
C VAL A 72 6.26 4.18 -1.56
N GLY A 73 5.16 3.80 -0.90
CA GLY A 73 3.93 3.33 -1.50
C GLY A 73 2.80 4.31 -1.24
N VAL A 74 1.61 4.00 -1.74
CA VAL A 74 0.45 4.87 -1.62
C VAL A 74 -0.77 4.06 -1.24
N TYR A 75 -1.74 4.68 -0.56
CA TYR A 75 -3.07 4.11 -0.44
C TYR A 75 -4.16 5.11 -0.82
N TRP A 76 -5.28 4.56 -1.30
CA TRP A 76 -6.51 5.27 -1.58
C TRP A 76 -7.63 4.66 -0.75
N TYR A 77 -8.24 5.46 0.14
CA TYR A 77 -9.31 4.99 1.00
C TYR A 77 -10.64 4.97 0.25
N SER A 78 -11.27 3.80 0.17
CA SER A 78 -12.46 3.57 -0.65
C SER A 78 -13.76 3.82 0.10
N TYR A 79 -14.72 4.39 -0.65
CA TYR A 79 -16.14 4.45 -0.32
C TYR A 79 -17.01 3.94 -1.50
N ALA A 80 -16.44 3.21 -2.44
CA ALA A 80 -17.14 2.75 -3.64
C ALA A 80 -18.08 1.58 -3.33
N HIS A 81 -19.33 1.67 -3.78
CA HIS A 81 -20.33 0.61 -3.63
C HIS A 81 -20.62 -0.16 -4.94
N ASN A 82 -19.98 0.22 -6.04
CA ASN A 82 -20.09 -0.40 -7.36
C ASN A 82 -18.88 -0.09 -8.23
N GLU A 83 -18.80 -0.76 -9.39
CA GLU A 83 -17.69 -0.62 -10.34
C GLU A 83 -17.53 0.82 -10.91
N GLU A 84 -18.65 1.53 -11.15
CA GLU A 84 -18.59 2.91 -11.65
C GLU A 84 -17.94 3.84 -10.62
N GLU A 85 -18.26 3.65 -9.35
CA GLU A 85 -17.67 4.41 -8.24
C GLU A 85 -16.20 4.05 -8.07
N ALA A 86 -15.84 2.77 -8.11
CA ALA A 86 -14.46 2.31 -8.07
C ALA A 86 -13.62 2.89 -9.24
N ALA A 87 -14.20 2.95 -10.43
CA ALA A 87 -13.53 3.57 -11.59
C ALA A 87 -13.31 5.07 -11.40
N ARG A 88 -14.23 5.79 -10.76
CA ARG A 88 -14.05 7.21 -10.42
C ARG A 88 -12.97 7.41 -9.35
N GLU A 89 -12.91 6.54 -8.35
CA GLU A 89 -11.86 6.56 -7.35
C GLU A 89 -10.48 6.27 -7.97
N ALA A 90 -10.39 5.25 -8.84
CA ALA A 90 -9.16 4.93 -9.56
C ALA A 90 -8.65 6.12 -10.39
N LYS A 91 -9.55 6.85 -11.06
CA LYS A 91 -9.20 8.08 -11.78
C LYS A 91 -8.68 9.17 -10.84
N GLY A 92 -9.37 9.41 -9.72
CA GLY A 92 -8.91 10.38 -8.71
C GLY A 92 -7.55 10.03 -8.14
N CYS A 93 -7.30 8.75 -7.90
CA CYS A 93 -6.00 8.24 -7.47
C CYS A 93 -4.93 8.52 -8.55
N LEU A 94 -5.17 8.15 -9.81
CA LEU A 94 -4.24 8.39 -10.91
C LEU A 94 -3.92 9.88 -11.09
N ASP A 95 -4.92 10.75 -11.03
CA ASP A 95 -4.72 12.19 -11.15
C ASP A 95 -3.77 12.73 -10.07
N LYS A 96 -3.77 12.10 -8.88
CA LYS A 96 -2.90 12.50 -7.77
C LYS A 96 -1.49 11.91 -7.85
N ILE A 97 -1.35 10.66 -8.27
CA ILE A 97 -0.08 9.94 -8.21
C ILE A 97 0.76 10.02 -9.50
N GLN A 98 0.17 10.43 -10.62
CA GLN A 98 0.87 10.47 -11.91
C GLN A 98 2.16 11.33 -11.88
N GLY A 99 3.16 10.91 -12.65
CA GLY A 99 4.45 11.60 -12.74
C GLY A 99 5.36 11.40 -11.53
N LYS A 100 4.96 10.59 -10.56
CA LYS A 100 5.74 10.24 -9.36
C LYS A 100 6.24 8.80 -9.44
N GLN A 101 7.29 8.48 -8.68
CA GLN A 101 7.88 7.15 -8.60
C GLN A 101 7.61 6.53 -7.24
N TYR A 102 7.23 5.25 -7.25
CA TYR A 102 6.90 4.48 -6.06
C TYR A 102 7.68 3.18 -6.04
N GLU A 103 8.24 2.81 -4.90
CA GLU A 103 8.96 1.56 -4.67
C GLU A 103 8.05 0.46 -4.13
N TYR A 104 6.89 0.85 -3.60
CA TYR A 104 5.86 -0.04 -3.09
C TYR A 104 4.56 0.11 -3.87
N PRO A 105 3.64 -0.86 -3.80
CA PRO A 105 2.35 -0.80 -4.49
C PRO A 105 1.50 0.42 -4.16
N ILE A 106 0.51 0.66 -5.02
CA ILE A 106 -0.63 1.52 -4.73
C ILE A 106 -1.72 0.61 -4.14
N PHE A 107 -2.06 0.83 -2.88
CA PHE A 107 -3.05 0.02 -2.18
C PHE A 107 -4.44 0.62 -2.29
N TYR A 108 -5.41 -0.22 -2.66
CA TYR A 108 -6.81 0.11 -2.50
C TYR A 108 -7.25 -0.32 -1.11
N ASP A 109 -7.57 0.65 -0.27
CA ASP A 109 -7.87 0.47 1.16
C ASP A 109 -9.39 0.36 1.34
N ILE A 110 -9.85 -0.86 1.66
CA ILE A 110 -11.26 -1.19 1.83
C ILE A 110 -11.50 -1.62 3.27
N GLU A 111 -12.13 -0.75 4.05
CA GLU A 111 -12.43 -0.98 5.46
C GLU A 111 -13.90 -0.69 5.84
N GLU A 112 -14.70 -0.14 4.91
CA GLU A 112 -16.09 0.15 5.16
C GLU A 112 -16.97 -1.11 5.02
N GLN A 113 -17.74 -1.46 6.06
CA GLN A 113 -18.63 -2.62 6.06
C GLN A 113 -19.63 -2.57 4.90
N GLU A 114 -20.11 -1.38 4.56
CA GLU A 114 -21.07 -1.14 3.49
C GLU A 114 -20.57 -1.62 2.13
N ILE A 115 -19.27 -1.58 1.87
CA ILE A 115 -18.67 -2.08 0.62
C ILE A 115 -18.82 -3.61 0.56
N PHE A 116 -18.57 -4.30 1.67
CA PHE A 116 -18.69 -5.76 1.73
C PHE A 116 -20.16 -6.21 1.66
N ASP A 117 -21.07 -5.42 2.22
CA ASP A 117 -22.51 -5.69 2.20
C ASP A 117 -23.13 -5.59 0.80
N THR A 118 -22.45 -4.94 -0.15
CA THR A 118 -22.89 -4.90 -1.56
C THR A 118 -22.87 -6.26 -2.23
N GLY A 119 -22.01 -7.18 -1.78
CA GLY A 119 -21.68 -8.43 -2.48
C GLY A 119 -20.89 -8.22 -3.78
N LEU A 120 -20.40 -7.00 -4.06
CA LEU A 120 -19.65 -6.62 -5.25
C LEU A 120 -18.17 -6.34 -4.96
N THR A 121 -17.68 -6.69 -3.80
CA THR A 121 -16.30 -6.33 -3.33
C THR A 121 -15.24 -6.74 -4.35
N SER A 122 -15.31 -7.96 -4.90
CA SER A 122 -14.33 -8.42 -5.90
C SER A 122 -14.37 -7.57 -7.18
N GLN A 123 -15.56 -7.23 -7.69
CA GLN A 123 -15.71 -6.40 -8.88
C GLN A 123 -15.22 -4.97 -8.66
N ILE A 124 -15.45 -4.42 -7.46
CA ILE A 124 -14.95 -3.11 -7.03
C ILE A 124 -13.43 -3.11 -7.02
N LEU A 125 -12.81 -4.12 -6.39
CA LEU A 125 -11.36 -4.31 -6.36
C LEU A 125 -10.77 -4.46 -7.76
N ASP A 126 -11.30 -5.40 -8.55
CA ASP A 126 -10.83 -5.67 -9.91
C ASP A 126 -10.89 -4.42 -10.79
N THR A 127 -11.94 -3.62 -10.63
CA THR A 127 -12.11 -2.38 -11.40
C THR A 127 -11.04 -1.36 -11.05
N PHE A 128 -10.84 -1.07 -9.78
CA PHE A 128 -9.80 -0.13 -9.34
C PHE A 128 -8.41 -0.61 -9.76
N CYS A 129 -8.05 -1.84 -9.39
CA CYS A 129 -6.72 -2.38 -9.65
C CYS A 129 -6.43 -2.49 -11.16
N SER A 130 -7.37 -2.97 -11.97
CA SER A 130 -7.17 -3.04 -13.43
C SER A 130 -6.89 -1.68 -14.08
N ILE A 131 -7.50 -0.60 -13.58
CA ILE A 131 -7.26 0.75 -14.08
C ILE A 131 -5.85 1.23 -13.71
N LEU A 132 -5.42 1.01 -12.46
CA LEU A 132 -4.07 1.36 -12.00
C LEU A 132 -2.99 0.56 -12.74
N GLU A 133 -3.19 -0.74 -12.92
CA GLU A 133 -2.27 -1.64 -13.61
C GLU A 133 -2.12 -1.28 -15.10
N LYS A 134 -3.23 -0.93 -15.79
CA LYS A 134 -3.19 -0.42 -17.16
C LYS A 134 -2.41 0.88 -17.29
N ALA A 135 -2.35 1.67 -16.22
CA ALA A 135 -1.54 2.88 -16.16
C ALA A 135 -0.08 2.61 -15.75
N GLY A 136 0.29 1.35 -15.50
CA GLY A 136 1.67 0.91 -15.20
C GLY A 136 2.02 0.91 -13.72
N TYR A 137 1.06 1.01 -12.82
CA TYR A 137 1.28 0.92 -11.38
C TYR A 137 0.99 -0.49 -10.87
N TYR A 138 1.73 -0.92 -9.85
CA TYR A 138 1.42 -2.14 -9.13
C TYR A 138 0.29 -1.87 -8.15
N CYS A 139 -0.81 -2.63 -8.22
CA CYS A 139 -1.94 -2.48 -7.31
C CYS A 139 -1.93 -3.57 -6.25
N GLY A 140 -2.26 -3.19 -5.03
CA GLY A 140 -2.48 -4.09 -3.90
C GLY A 140 -3.79 -3.77 -3.20
N VAL A 141 -4.19 -4.64 -2.30
CA VAL A 141 -5.39 -4.45 -1.46
C VAL A 141 -4.96 -4.34 -0.01
N TYR A 142 -5.55 -3.40 0.69
CA TYR A 142 -5.49 -3.32 2.14
C TYR A 142 -6.89 -3.48 2.72
N CYS A 143 -7.01 -4.34 3.72
CA CYS A 143 -8.21 -4.49 4.53
C CYS A 143 -7.86 -5.17 5.85
N SER A 144 -8.78 -5.15 6.81
CA SER A 144 -8.59 -5.90 8.06
C SER A 144 -8.59 -7.43 7.80
N THR A 145 -7.91 -8.17 8.66
CA THR A 145 -7.92 -9.65 8.60
C THR A 145 -9.33 -10.23 8.73
N TYR A 146 -10.21 -9.56 9.47
CA TYR A 146 -11.62 -9.95 9.58
C TYR A 146 -12.32 -9.94 8.22
N PHE A 147 -12.15 -8.87 7.43
CA PHE A 147 -12.74 -8.78 6.09
C PHE A 147 -12.10 -9.78 5.13
N LEU A 148 -10.77 -9.92 5.20
CA LEU A 148 -10.06 -10.89 4.38
C LEU A 148 -10.56 -12.33 4.60
N ASP A 149 -10.70 -12.74 5.85
CA ASP A 149 -11.13 -14.10 6.21
C ASP A 149 -12.62 -14.35 5.96
N THR A 150 -13.45 -13.29 5.97
CA THR A 150 -14.91 -13.40 5.89
C THR A 150 -15.42 -13.33 4.46
N TYR A 151 -14.84 -12.45 3.63
CA TYR A 151 -15.42 -12.07 2.33
C TYR A 151 -14.56 -12.49 1.12
N PHE A 152 -13.31 -12.92 1.35
CA PHE A 152 -12.46 -13.38 0.26
C PHE A 152 -12.26 -14.89 0.32
N ASP A 153 -12.30 -15.54 -0.83
CA ASP A 153 -11.96 -16.95 -0.92
C ASP A 153 -10.46 -17.16 -0.63
N LYS A 154 -10.12 -18.31 -0.02
CA LYS A 154 -8.73 -18.67 0.31
C LYS A 154 -7.79 -18.72 -0.91
N ASP A 155 -8.35 -18.75 -2.11
CA ASP A 155 -7.65 -18.76 -3.40
C ASP A 155 -7.58 -17.38 -4.04
N PHE A 156 -8.04 -16.33 -3.35
CA PHE A 156 -7.88 -14.95 -3.80
C PHE A 156 -6.38 -14.61 -3.84
N LYS A 157 -5.87 -14.46 -5.07
CA LYS A 157 -4.45 -14.18 -5.34
C LYS A 157 -4.30 -12.89 -6.10
#